data_4480d305c35bec6a696548ce98e53393
#
_entry.id   4480d305c35bec6a696548ce98e53393
#
_cell.length_a   1.000
_cell.length_b   1.000
_cell.length_c   1.000
_cell.angle_alpha   90.00
_cell.angle_beta   90.00
_cell.angle_gamma   90.00
#
_symmetry.space_group_name_H-M   'P 1'
#
loop_
_entity.id
_entity.type
_entity.pdbx_description
1 polymer ?
#
loop_
_entity_poly.entity_id
_entity_poly.type
_entity_poly.pdbx_seq_one_letter_code
_entity_poly.pdbx_strand_id
1 'polypeptide(L)' 'MHSRSVNVERLWSMDDGSICLLVERDDAPRFEICVVRGEEVLRQNRLYARGSAQMLAETWRSNLLTASNRTSSPAC' A
#
# COMPACT_ATOMS: atom_id res chain seq x y z
N MET A 1 11.47 7.03 -24.96
CA MET A 1 11.16 6.99 -24.64
C MET A 1 10.58 6.65 -24.03
N HIS A 2 10.22 6.33 -23.73
CA HIS A 2 9.78 6.05 -23.21
C HIS A 2 9.10 6.09 -22.44
N SER A 3 8.77 5.97 -22.42
CA SER A 3 8.20 6.42 -21.44
C SER A 3 7.04 5.77 -21.05
N ARG A 4 7.02 5.14 -20.16
CA ARG A 4 6.05 4.52 -19.66
C ARG A 4 5.35 5.33 -18.86
N SER A 5 4.19 5.58 -18.97
CA SER A 5 3.46 6.30 -18.13
C SER A 5 3.12 5.52 -16.99
N VAL A 6 3.62 5.79 -15.87
CA VAL A 6 3.30 5.11 -14.65
C VAL A 6 2.56 6.09 -13.78
N ASN A 7 1.34 5.76 -13.41
CA ASN A 7 0.55 6.59 -12.51
C ASN A 7 0.72 6.08 -11.09
N VAL A 8 0.96 7.00 -10.18
CA VAL A 8 1.09 6.66 -8.76
C VAL A 8 0.07 7.47 -7.99
N GLU A 9 -0.73 6.77 -7.21
CA GLU A 9 -1.78 7.41 -6.42
C GLU A 9 -1.62 7.03 -4.97
N ARG A 10 -1.65 8.01 -4.07
CA ARG A 10 -1.59 7.71 -2.64
C ARG A 10 -2.99 7.43 -2.16
N LEU A 11 -3.21 6.25 -1.63
CA LEU A 11 -4.53 5.83 -1.17
C LEU A 11 -4.78 6.22 0.27
N TRP A 12 -3.77 6.11 1.13
CA TRP A 12 -3.89 6.52 2.52
C TRP A 12 -2.51 6.68 3.13
N SER A 13 -2.47 7.35 4.26
CA SER A 13 -1.24 7.46 5.03
C SER A 13 -1.59 7.36 6.50
N MET A 14 -0.60 7.03 7.30
CA MET A 14 -0.77 6.86 8.73
C MET A 14 0.16 7.78 9.49
N ASP A 15 -0.14 7.95 10.77
CA ASP A 15 0.62 8.85 11.62
C ASP A 15 2.06 8.42 11.80
N ASP A 16 2.34 7.13 11.68
CA ASP A 16 3.71 6.63 11.83
C ASP A 16 4.56 6.85 10.58
N GLY A 17 4.00 7.49 9.56
CA GLY A 17 4.73 7.73 8.33
C GLY A 17 4.50 6.70 7.24
N SER A 18 3.69 5.69 7.51
CA SER A 18 3.37 4.68 6.50
C SER A 18 2.45 5.27 5.44
N ILE A 19 2.71 4.96 4.19
CA ILE A 19 1.94 5.44 3.06
C ILE A 19 1.62 4.28 2.15
N CYS A 20 0.39 4.21 1.68
CA CYS A 20 0.00 3.18 0.72
C CYS A 20 -0.12 3.81 -0.66
N LEU A 21 0.56 3.23 -1.62
CA LEU A 21 0.60 3.74 -2.98
C LEU A 21 0.01 2.72 -3.94
N LEU A 22 -0.80 3.21 -4.86
CA LEU A 22 -1.31 2.41 -5.96
C LEU A 22 -0.55 2.84 -7.20
N VAL A 23 0.16 1.91 -7.81
CA VAL A 23 0.98 2.17 -8.98
C VAL A 23 0.35 1.44 -10.16
N GLU A 24 0.06 2.16 -11.22
CA GLU A 24 -0.47 1.57 -12.43
C GLU A 24 0.65 1.40 -13.42
N ARG A 25 0.90 0.17 -13.84
CA ARG A 25 2.02 -0.17 -14.71
C ARG A 25 1.52 -0.57 -16.09
N ASP A 26 2.45 -0.61 -17.03
CA ASP A 26 2.11 -1.00 -18.39
C ASP A 26 1.93 -2.50 -18.56
N ASP A 27 2.65 -3.28 -17.78
CA ASP A 27 2.62 -4.72 -17.93
C ASP A 27 1.73 -5.36 -16.89
N ALA A 28 1.23 -6.53 -17.19
CA ALA A 28 0.35 -7.25 -16.26
C ALA A 28 1.17 -7.95 -15.19
N PRO A 29 0.66 -8.06 -13.96
CA PRO A 29 -0.54 -7.41 -13.48
C PRO A 29 -0.33 -5.90 -13.41
N ARG A 30 -1.32 -5.12 -13.82
CA ARG A 30 -1.11 -3.70 -14.07
C ARG A 30 -1.16 -2.85 -12.80
N PHE A 31 -1.74 -3.35 -11.74
CA PHE A 31 -1.89 -2.57 -10.53
C PHE A 31 -1.01 -3.12 -9.42
N GLU A 32 -0.24 -2.26 -8.83
CA GLU A 32 0.64 -2.66 -7.75
C GLU A 32 0.31 -1.82 -6.53
N ILE A 33 0.13 -2.50 -5.40
CA ILE A 33 -0.09 -1.82 -4.14
C ILE A 33 1.15 -1.99 -3.29
N CYS A 34 1.65 -0.91 -2.72
CA CYS A 34 2.75 -1.04 -1.79
C CYS A 34 2.56 -0.09 -0.62
N VAL A 35 3.02 -0.53 0.52
CA VAL A 35 3.03 0.27 1.73
C VAL A 35 4.48 0.53 2.08
N VAL A 36 4.83 1.79 2.19
CA VAL A 36 6.21 2.17 2.47
C VAL A 36 6.24 3.08 3.69
N ARG A 37 7.34 3.05 4.40
CA ARG A 37 7.58 3.96 5.51
C ARG A 37 9.02 4.42 5.39
N GLY A 38 9.20 5.71 5.06
CA GLY A 38 10.52 6.21 4.74
C GLY A 38 11.03 5.51 3.49
N GLU A 39 12.14 4.83 3.60
CA GLU A 39 12.72 4.11 2.48
C GLU A 39 12.43 2.63 2.52
N GLU A 40 11.65 2.19 3.48
CA GLU A 40 11.39 0.78 3.68
C GLU A 40 10.07 0.39 3.07
N VAL A 41 10.05 -0.70 2.31
CA VAL A 41 8.82 -1.25 1.75
C VAL A 41 8.31 -2.29 2.74
N LEU A 42 7.15 -2.01 3.33
CA LEU A 42 6.59 -2.90 4.34
C LEU A 42 5.76 -4.01 3.71
N ARG A 43 5.02 -3.71 2.66
CA ARG A 43 4.19 -4.67 1.97
C ARG A 43 4.11 -4.32 0.50
N GLN A 44 3.91 -5.32 -0.34
CA GLN A 44 3.84 -5.10 -1.76
C GLN A 44 3.09 -6.25 -2.41
N ASN A 45 2.22 -5.94 -3.35
CA ASN A 45 1.49 -6.97 -4.08
C ASN A 45 1.04 -6.42 -5.41
N ARG A 46 0.86 -7.29 -6.39
CA ARG A 46 0.40 -6.90 -7.70
C ARG A 46 -0.93 -7.57 -7.98
N LEU A 47 -1.83 -6.84 -8.64
CA LEU A 47 -3.18 -7.30 -8.87
C LEU A 47 -3.61 -6.95 -10.28
N TYR A 48 -4.62 -7.66 -10.76
CA TYR A 48 -5.07 -7.47 -12.13
C TYR A 48 -6.15 -6.42 -12.25
N ALA A 49 -6.83 -6.07 -11.18
CA ALA A 49 -7.92 -5.12 -11.21
C ALA A 49 -7.72 -4.03 -10.18
N ARG A 50 -8.12 -2.81 -10.55
CA ARG A 50 -8.00 -1.67 -9.67
C ARG A 50 -8.85 -1.85 -8.42
N GLY A 51 -10.06 -2.37 -8.58
CA GLY A 51 -10.94 -2.60 -7.43
C GLY A 51 -10.34 -3.56 -6.42
N SER A 52 -9.71 -4.62 -6.92
CA SER A 52 -9.05 -5.57 -6.02
C SER A 52 -7.90 -4.92 -5.28
N ALA A 53 -7.16 -4.06 -5.98
CA ALA A 53 -6.05 -3.35 -5.35
C ALA A 53 -6.54 -2.43 -4.25
N GLN A 54 -7.64 -1.72 -4.50
CA GLN A 54 -8.19 -0.82 -3.49
C GLN A 54 -8.71 -1.58 -2.29
N MET A 55 -9.33 -2.74 -2.51
CA MET A 55 -9.80 -3.56 -1.41
C MET A 55 -8.65 -4.08 -0.57
N LEU A 56 -7.57 -4.50 -1.21
CA LEU A 56 -6.42 -4.98 -0.50
C LEU A 56 -5.79 -3.86 0.32
N ALA A 57 -5.75 -2.67 -0.23
CA ALA A 57 -5.21 -1.51 0.48
C ALA A 57 -6.00 -1.23 1.75
N GLU A 58 -7.32 -1.36 1.69
CA GLU A 58 -8.16 -1.15 2.87
C GLU A 58 -7.95 -2.26 3.90
N THR A 59 -7.78 -3.46 3.43
CA THR A 59 -7.49 -4.58 4.32
C THR A 59 -6.17 -4.34 5.06
N TRP A 60 -5.16 -3.92 4.33
CA TRP A 60 -3.87 -3.64 4.95
C TRP A 60 -3.97 -2.49 5.95
N ARG A 61 -4.75 -1.48 5.62
CA ARG A 61 -4.92 -0.34 6.52
C ARG A 61 -5.52 -0.82 7.85
N SER A 62 -6.56 -1.63 7.76
CA SER A 62 -7.18 -2.16 8.97
C SER A 62 -6.22 -3.02 9.78
N ASN A 63 -5.47 -3.85 9.09
CA ASN A 63 -4.51 -4.72 9.77
C ASN A 63 -3.42 -3.93 10.47
N LEU A 64 -2.94 -2.88 9.83
CA LEU A 64 -1.88 -2.07 10.42
C LEU A 64 -2.40 -1.28 11.61
N LEU A 65 -3.63 -0.79 11.52
CA LEU A 65 -4.23 -0.09 12.65
C LEU A 65 -4.41 -1.02 13.84
N THR A 66 -4.87 -2.24 13.58
CA THR A 66 -5.05 -3.21 14.63
C THR A 66 -3.71 -3.59 15.28
N ALA A 67 -2.70 -3.78 14.44
CA ALA A 67 -1.38 -4.13 14.94
C ALA A 67 -0.81 -3.01 15.81
N SER A 68 -1.02 -1.77 15.40
CA SER A 68 -0.55 -0.64 16.18
C SER A 68 -1.22 -0.59 17.54
N ASN A 69 -2.52 -0.80 17.56
CA ASN A 69 -3.24 -0.83 18.82
C ASN A 69 -2.76 -1.94 19.71
N ARG A 70 -2.54 -3.09 19.11
CA ARG A 70 -2.09 -4.23 19.88
C ARG A 70 -0.71 -4.00 20.43
N THR A 71 0.15 -3.41 19.64
CA THR A 71 1.51 -3.13 20.07
C THR A 71 1.53 -2.12 21.19
N SER A 72 0.66 -1.16 21.15
CA SER A 72 0.71 -0.19 22.18
C SER A 72 0.15 -0.68 23.48
N SER A 73 -0.55 -1.72 23.42
CA SER A 73 -1.02 -2.20 24.63
C SER A 73 0.04 -2.86 25.29
N PRO A 74 0.48 -2.72 25.98
CA PRO A 74 1.47 -3.19 26.47
C PRO A 74 1.60 -4.04 27.25
N ALA A 75 1.59 -4.21 27.10
CA ALA A 75 1.62 -4.82 27.62
C ALA A 75 2.08 -4.99 28.28
N CYS A 76 2.20 -4.92 28.37
CA CYS A 76 2.47 -4.96 28.85
C CYS A 76 2.73 -5.14 29.15
#